data_a162e3ea1c694e020aa09e6e0e516d81
#
_entry.id   a162e3ea1c694e020aa09e6e0e516d81
#
_cell.length_a   1.000
_cell.length_b   1.000
_cell.length_c   1.000
_cell.angle_alpha   90.00
_cell.angle_beta   90.00
_cell.angle_gamma   90.00
#
_symmetry.space_group_name_H-M   'P 1'
#
loop_
_entity.id
_entity.type
_entity.pdbx_description
1 polymer ?
#
loop_
_entity_poly.entity_id
_entity_poly.type
_entity_poly.pdbx_seq_one_letter_code
_entity_poly.pdbx_strand_id
1 'polypeptide(L)'
;MSMKMRLPSVRRPAHPGKVFLEEFLRPLELTQKEAARLLRISYPRMNEIVNGKRRVTPETALRVARLTGTDAESWLNLQQAVDLWDTLNSAEVREIEKIQPLTAA
;
A
#
# COMPACT_ATOMS: atom_id res chain seq x y z
N MET A 1 -21.90 13.16 15.09
CA MET A 1 -21.66 12.95 13.67
C MET A 1 -20.93 11.65 13.48
N SER A 2 -21.56 10.69 12.86
CA SER A 2 -20.90 9.45 12.57
C SER A 2 -19.89 9.65 11.46
N MET A 3 -18.64 9.38 11.71
CA MET A 3 -17.68 9.29 10.64
C MET A 3 -18.00 8.05 9.83
N LYS A 4 -18.58 8.28 8.69
CA LYS A 4 -18.69 7.20 7.73
C LYS A 4 -17.29 6.91 7.23
N MET A 5 -16.77 5.78 7.65
CA MET A 5 -15.61 5.25 6.97
C MET A 5 -16.06 4.88 5.58
N ARG A 6 -15.56 5.61 4.61
CA ARG A 6 -15.79 5.24 3.23
C ARG A 6 -15.00 3.99 2.95
N LEU A 7 -15.73 2.91 2.74
CA LEU A 7 -15.13 1.76 2.12
C LEU A 7 -14.74 2.15 0.71
N PRO A 8 -13.47 1.96 0.35
CA PRO A 8 -13.09 2.16 -1.05
C PRO A 8 -13.74 1.04 -1.84
N SER A 9 -14.75 1.18 -2.50
CA SER A 9 -15.33 0.25 -3.45
C SER A 9 -15.46 -1.21 -2.98
N VAL A 10 -16.09 -2.02 -3.80
CA VAL A 10 -16.27 -3.46 -3.58
C VAL A 10 -15.01 -4.27 -3.85
N ARG A 11 -13.93 -3.64 -4.31
CA ARG A 11 -12.69 -4.33 -4.63
C ARG A 11 -11.56 -3.89 -3.71
N ARG A 12 -10.70 -4.85 -3.40
CA ARG A 12 -9.48 -4.54 -2.69
C ARG A 12 -8.63 -3.57 -3.52
N PRO A 13 -8.19 -2.46 -2.95
CA PRO A 13 -7.31 -1.52 -3.66
C PRO A 13 -6.02 -2.20 -4.11
N ALA A 14 -5.41 -1.68 -5.15
CA ALA A 14 -4.16 -2.23 -5.65
C ALA A 14 -3.04 -1.98 -4.63
N HIS A 15 -2.26 -3.01 -4.36
CA HIS A 15 -1.09 -2.91 -3.50
C HIS A 15 -0.06 -1.98 -4.17
N PRO A 16 0.62 -1.10 -3.40
CA PRO A 16 1.60 -0.18 -3.99
C PRO A 16 2.73 -0.87 -4.74
N GLY A 17 3.11 -2.08 -4.32
CA GLY A 17 4.11 -2.86 -5.05
C GLY A 17 3.64 -3.22 -6.44
N LYS A 18 2.36 -3.53 -6.60
CA LYS A 18 1.78 -3.82 -7.91
C LYS A 18 1.73 -2.56 -8.77
N VAL A 19 1.38 -1.43 -8.18
CA VAL A 19 1.38 -0.15 -8.88
C VAL A 19 2.78 0.17 -9.40
N PHE A 20 3.80 -0.04 -8.57
CA PHE A 20 5.19 0.17 -8.95
C PHE A 20 5.57 -0.72 -10.14
N LEU A 21 5.18 -1.99 -10.09
CA LEU A 21 5.45 -2.95 -11.17
C LEU A 21 4.77 -2.50 -12.48
N GLU A 22 3.48 -2.20 -12.43
CA GLU A 22 2.69 -1.90 -13.63
C GLU A 22 3.00 -0.53 -14.22
N GLU A 23 3.22 0.47 -13.38
CA GLU A 23 3.36 1.86 -13.83
C GLU A 23 4.81 2.24 -14.12
N PHE A 24 5.78 1.54 -13.55
CA PHE A 24 7.18 1.91 -13.67
C PHE A 24 8.06 0.79 -14.22
N LEU A 25 8.02 -0.39 -13.65
CA LEU A 25 8.93 -1.45 -14.09
C LEU A 25 8.61 -1.94 -15.50
N ARG A 26 7.36 -2.24 -15.77
CA ARG A 26 6.95 -2.73 -17.10
C ARG A 26 7.14 -1.70 -18.20
N PRO A 27 6.63 -0.46 -18.05
CA PRO A 27 6.82 0.54 -19.09
C PRO A 27 8.28 0.86 -19.37
N LEU A 28 9.14 0.80 -18.36
CA LEU A 28 10.57 1.08 -18.51
C LEU A 28 11.39 -0.17 -18.81
N GLU A 29 10.73 -1.31 -18.93
CA GLU A 29 11.37 -2.60 -19.20
C GLU A 29 12.47 -2.93 -18.17
N LEU A 30 12.22 -2.57 -16.91
CA LEU A 30 13.13 -2.88 -15.82
C LEU A 30 12.76 -4.21 -15.18
N THR A 31 13.75 -5.06 -14.97
CA THR A 31 13.53 -6.30 -14.22
C THR A 31 13.46 -5.99 -12.72
N GLN A 32 12.89 -6.94 -11.96
CA GLN A 32 12.86 -6.80 -10.51
C GLN A 32 14.27 -6.72 -9.93
N LYS A 33 15.21 -7.45 -10.54
CA LYS A 33 16.61 -7.44 -10.12
C LYS A 33 17.24 -6.07 -10.29
N GLU A 34 17.00 -5.45 -11.43
CA GLU A 34 17.49 -4.10 -11.71
C GLU A 34 16.85 -3.09 -10.76
N ALA A 35 15.55 -3.20 -10.54
CA ALA A 35 14.83 -2.31 -9.64
C ALA A 35 15.36 -2.43 -8.22
N ALA A 36 15.61 -3.66 -7.76
CA ALA A 36 16.19 -3.89 -6.43
C ALA A 36 17.54 -3.20 -6.30
N ARG A 37 18.38 -3.33 -7.32
CA ARG A 37 19.69 -2.68 -7.33
C ARG A 37 19.56 -1.16 -7.27
N LEU A 38 18.67 -0.60 -8.08
CA LEU A 38 18.46 0.84 -8.11
C LEU A 38 17.90 1.38 -6.80
N LEU A 39 17.01 0.63 -6.17
CA LEU A 39 16.43 0.99 -4.87
C LEU A 39 17.36 0.66 -3.70
N ARG A 40 18.45 -0.06 -3.96
CA ARG A 40 19.41 -0.52 -2.95
C ARG A 40 18.76 -1.40 -1.89
N ILE A 41 17.94 -2.31 -2.33
CA ILE A 41 17.31 -3.34 -1.49
C ILE A 41 17.62 -4.71 -2.06
N SER A 42 17.38 -5.76 -1.28
CA SER A 42 17.61 -7.11 -1.75
C SER A 42 16.58 -7.53 -2.80
N TYR A 43 16.95 -8.46 -3.65
CA TYR A 43 16.02 -9.01 -4.63
C TYR A 43 14.82 -9.71 -3.96
N PRO A 44 15.01 -10.55 -2.94
CA PRO A 44 13.87 -11.14 -2.24
C PRO A 44 12.89 -10.10 -1.70
N ARG A 45 13.40 -9.00 -1.14
CA ARG A 45 12.56 -7.92 -0.64
C ARG A 45 11.76 -7.30 -1.79
N MET A 46 12.42 -7.02 -2.92
CA MET A 46 11.74 -6.46 -4.09
C MET A 46 10.65 -7.40 -4.60
N ASN A 47 10.96 -8.68 -4.68
CA ASN A 47 10.00 -9.68 -5.14
C ASN A 47 8.77 -9.74 -4.24
N GLU A 48 8.97 -9.69 -2.93
CA GLU A 48 7.86 -9.66 -1.98
C GLU A 48 7.00 -8.41 -2.12
N ILE A 49 7.66 -7.26 -2.34
CA ILE A 49 6.94 -5.99 -2.50
C ILE A 49 6.04 -6.03 -3.75
N VAL A 50 6.60 -6.41 -4.90
CA VAL A 50 5.81 -6.40 -6.14
C VAL A 50 4.72 -7.48 -6.16
N ASN A 51 4.86 -8.51 -5.35
CA ASN A 51 3.84 -9.54 -5.22
C ASN A 51 2.83 -9.26 -4.09
N GLY A 52 2.92 -8.09 -3.46
CA GLY A 52 2.00 -7.71 -2.41
C GLY A 52 2.16 -8.47 -1.10
N LYS A 53 3.30 -9.15 -0.93
CA LYS A 53 3.56 -9.96 0.28
C LYS A 53 4.31 -9.19 1.36
N ARG A 54 4.77 -8.00 1.05
CA ARG A 54 5.47 -7.13 2.00
C ARG A 54 4.92 -5.73 1.87
N ARG A 55 4.66 -5.12 3.00
CA ARG A 55 4.14 -3.76 3.07
C ARG A 55 5.18 -2.76 2.59
N VAL A 56 4.70 -1.68 1.98
CA VAL A 56 5.56 -0.53 1.69
C VAL A 56 5.58 0.35 2.95
N THR A 57 6.72 0.35 3.62
CA THR A 57 6.96 1.17 4.80
C THR A 57 7.42 2.57 4.40
N PRO A 58 7.49 3.53 5.34
CA PRO A 58 8.03 4.87 5.01
C PRO A 58 9.40 4.82 4.36
N GLU A 59 10.29 3.94 4.83
CA GLU A 59 11.62 3.81 4.23
C GLU A 59 11.52 3.37 2.76
N THR A 60 10.72 2.35 2.48
CA THR A 60 10.52 1.87 1.11
C THR A 60 9.88 2.95 0.25
N ALA A 61 8.88 3.65 0.79
CA ALA A 61 8.20 4.72 0.07
C ALA A 61 9.16 5.84 -0.34
N LEU A 62 10.08 6.20 0.55
CA LEU A 62 11.09 7.20 0.25
C LEU A 62 12.04 6.74 -0.86
N ARG A 63 12.43 5.47 -0.83
CA ARG A 63 13.29 4.90 -1.87
C ARG A 63 12.59 4.91 -3.24
N VAL A 64 11.35 4.47 -3.28
CA VAL A 64 10.57 4.43 -4.52
C VAL A 64 10.31 5.84 -5.03
N ALA A 65 9.93 6.76 -4.15
CA ALA A 65 9.69 8.15 -4.51
C ALA A 65 10.93 8.79 -5.12
N ARG A 66 12.09 8.54 -4.53
CA ARG A 66 13.36 9.05 -5.04
C ARG A 66 13.67 8.53 -6.44
N LEU A 67 13.47 7.24 -6.64
CA LEU A 67 13.74 6.62 -7.95
C LEU A 67 12.77 7.09 -9.02
N THR A 68 11.50 7.21 -8.70
CA THR A 68 10.45 7.50 -9.68
C THR A 68 10.16 8.99 -9.84
N GLY A 69 10.72 9.84 -8.99
CA GLY A 69 10.41 11.28 -9.02
C GLY A 69 9.01 11.60 -8.52
N THR A 70 8.43 10.71 -7.74
CA THR A 70 7.11 10.91 -7.13
C THR A 70 7.28 11.27 -5.65
N ASP A 71 6.16 11.45 -4.93
CA ASP A 71 6.23 11.72 -3.51
C ASP A 71 5.97 10.44 -2.70
N ALA A 72 6.61 10.36 -1.54
CA ALA A 72 6.49 9.18 -0.69
C ALA A 72 5.09 9.01 -0.12
N GLU A 73 4.38 10.12 0.10
CA GLU A 73 3.04 10.09 0.68
C GLU A 73 2.05 9.36 -0.21
N SER A 74 2.16 9.51 -1.52
CA SER A 74 1.30 8.78 -2.45
C SER A 74 1.46 7.27 -2.30
N TRP A 75 2.69 6.79 -2.16
CA TRP A 75 2.94 5.37 -1.97
C TRP A 75 2.40 4.86 -0.64
N LEU A 76 2.54 5.66 0.42
CA LEU A 76 1.99 5.31 1.72
C LEU A 76 0.47 5.35 1.74
N ASN A 77 -0.14 6.26 0.99
CA ASN A 77 -1.59 6.31 0.86
C ASN A 77 -2.14 5.05 0.19
N LEU A 78 -1.43 4.55 -0.82
CA LEU A 78 -1.81 3.29 -1.46
C LEU A 78 -1.75 2.13 -0.46
N GLN A 79 -0.69 2.07 0.35
CA GLN A 79 -0.55 1.03 1.36
C GLN A 79 -1.65 1.14 2.41
N GLN A 80 -1.94 2.36 2.85
CA GLN A 80 -2.98 2.60 3.85
C GLN A 80 -4.35 2.15 3.34
N ALA A 81 -4.65 2.41 2.08
CA ALA A 81 -5.92 1.99 1.48
C ALA A 81 -6.07 0.47 1.51
N VAL A 82 -5.01 -0.26 1.19
CA VAL A 82 -4.99 -1.72 1.26
C VAL A 82 -5.20 -2.19 2.71
N ASP A 83 -4.48 -1.58 3.64
CA ASP A 83 -4.56 -1.95 5.06
C ASP A 83 -5.95 -1.72 5.63
N LEU A 84 -6.56 -0.59 5.31
CA LEU A 84 -7.92 -0.29 5.76
C LEU A 84 -8.90 -1.29 5.19
N TRP A 85 -8.79 -1.60 3.91
CA TRP A 85 -9.67 -2.57 3.27
C TRP A 85 -9.53 -3.94 3.92
N ASP A 86 -8.30 -4.40 4.13
CA ASP A 86 -8.04 -5.70 4.73
C ASP A 86 -8.61 -5.77 6.15
N THR A 87 -8.43 -4.71 6.94
CA THR A 87 -8.94 -4.66 8.33
C THR A 87 -10.47 -4.65 8.34
N LEU A 88 -11.08 -3.86 7.47
CA LEU A 88 -12.55 -3.80 7.37
C LEU A 88 -13.15 -5.12 6.94
N ASN A 89 -12.40 -5.96 6.27
CA ASN A 89 -12.84 -7.28 5.83
C ASN A 89 -12.30 -8.40 6.72
N SER A 90 -11.72 -8.06 7.87
CA SER A 90 -11.22 -9.03 8.83
C SER A 90 -12.22 -9.27 9.96
N ALA A 91 -11.96 -10.30 10.76
CA ALA A 91 -12.80 -10.59 11.92
C ALA A 91 -12.74 -9.48 12.97
N GLU A 92 -11.66 -8.72 13.00
CA GLU A 92 -11.49 -7.64 13.98
C GLU A 92 -12.51 -6.53 13.83
N VAL A 93 -13.10 -6.37 12.65
CA VAL A 93 -14.10 -5.33 12.42
C VAL A 93 -15.29 -5.47 13.35
N ARG A 94 -15.63 -6.71 13.74
CA ARG A 94 -16.76 -6.96 14.66
C ARG A 94 -16.55 -6.32 16.01
N GLU A 95 -15.34 -6.36 16.52
CA GLU A 95 -15.01 -5.69 17.79
C GLU A 95 -15.02 -4.18 17.65
N ILE A 96 -14.52 -3.70 16.53
CA ILE A 96 -14.48 -2.26 16.24
C ILE A 96 -15.90 -1.70 16.13
N GLU A 97 -16.81 -2.42 15.51
CA GLU A 97 -18.21 -2.00 15.35
C GLU A 97 -18.95 -1.88 16.68
N LYS A 98 -18.47 -2.53 17.73
CA LYS A 98 -19.05 -2.43 19.08
C LYS A 98 -18.69 -1.13 19.77
N ILE A 99 -17.71 -0.40 19.27
CA ILE A 99 -17.29 0.87 19.88
C ILE A 99 -18.37 1.90 19.65
N GLN A 100 -18.83 2.50 20.73
CA GLN A 100 -19.87 3.52 20.67
C GLN A 100 -19.25 4.89 20.51
N PRO A 101 -19.76 5.72 19.59
CA PRO A 101 -19.29 7.10 19.49
C PRO A 101 -19.51 7.85 20.80
N LEU A 102 -18.60 8.73 21.15
CA LEU A 102 -18.71 9.55 22.35
C LEU A 102 -19.87 10.53 22.27
N THR A 103 -20.17 10.98 21.10
CA THR A 103 -21.29 11.90 20.87
C THR A 103 -22.47 11.13 20.32
N ALA A 104 -23.52 11.05 21.10
CA ALA A 104 -24.82 10.67 20.59
C ALA A 104 -25.36 11.92 19.89
N ALA A 105 -25.22 11.95 18.61
CA ALA A 105 -25.74 13.08 17.84
C ALA A 105 -27.25 13.07 17.84
#